data_b7ad1d0a36ae2d35176ff1cda8308c68
#
_entry.id   b7ad1d0a36ae2d35176ff1cda8308c68
#
_cell.length_a   1.000
_cell.length_b   1.000
_cell.length_c   1.000
_cell.angle_alpha   90.00
_cell.angle_beta   90.00
_cell.angle_gamma   90.00
#
_symmetry.space_group_name_H-M   'P 1'
#
loop_
_entity.id
_entity.type
_entity.pdbx_description
1 polymer ?
#
loop_
_entity_poly.entity_id
_entity_poly.type
_entity_poly.pdbx_seq_one_letter_code
_entity_poly.pdbx_strand_id
1 'polypeptide(L)'
;MNYKKIILFSIPLMFVLSCGKKGCTDPIAHNFDPSATKDDGTCFYGLNESSASFTFTPTSNPNVVVFTANNPDVECSWDFGNGTSGSGTIDTAEYPFAGNFTVTLSIFNSQGDASSSSLIT
;
A
#
# COMPACT_ATOMS: atom_id res chain seq x y z
N MET A 1 17.93 -36.67 -42.41
CA MET A 1 17.87 -36.20 -41.72
C MET A 1 17.77 -35.68 -41.03
N ASN A 2 17.74 -35.71 -41.07
CA ASN A 2 17.72 -35.19 -40.14
C ASN A 2 17.57 -34.57 -39.34
N TYR A 3 17.61 -34.41 -39.49
CA TYR A 3 17.54 -33.73 -38.64
C TYR A 3 17.13 -33.12 -37.95
N LYS A 4 17.25 -33.25 -38.48
CA LYS A 4 17.01 -32.76 -37.88
C LYS A 4 16.56 -32.21 -37.17
N LYS A 5 16.72 -32.43 -37.66
CA LYS A 5 16.42 -31.94 -37.02
C LYS A 5 15.97 -31.30 -36.27
N ILE A 6 16.15 -31.35 -36.52
CA ILE A 6 15.85 -30.65 -35.71
C ILE A 6 15.44 -30.04 -34.96
N ILE A 7 15.63 -30.24 -35.37
CA ILE A 7 15.35 -29.59 -34.57
C ILE A 7 15.07 -29.01 -33.90
N LEU A 8 15.29 -29.11 -34.28
CA LEU A 8 15.07 -28.59 -33.54
C LEU A 8 14.82 -28.13 -32.93
N PHE A 9 14.99 -28.09 -33.07
CA PHE A 9 14.81 -27.60 -32.36
C PHE A 9 14.48 -27.10 -31.72
N SER A 10 14.54 -27.34 -32.15
CA SER A 10 14.37 -26.82 -31.41
C SER A 10 14.12 -26.30 -30.73
N ILE A 11 14.17 -26.41 -30.86
CA ILE A 11 13.94 -25.76 -30.00
C ILE A 11 13.89 -25.17 -29.20
N PRO A 12 14.12 -25.43 -29.24
CA PRO A 12 14.10 -24.80 -28.18
C PRO A 12 13.92 -24.12 -27.58
N LEU A 13 13.94 -24.13 -27.81
CA LEU A 13 13.79 -23.37 -26.87
C LEU A 13 13.41 -23.04 -26.10
N MET A 14 13.41 -23.33 -26.39
CA MET A 14 13.12 -22.95 -25.41
C MET A 14 12.80 -22.87 -24.73
N PHE A 15 12.92 -23.21 -24.97
CA PHE A 15 12.59 -23.02 -24.01
C PHE A 15 12.32 -22.92 -23.39
N VAL A 16 12.39 -23.02 -23.78
CA VAL A 16 12.05 -22.96 -23.08
C VAL A 16 11.52 -22.95 -22.70
N LEU A 17 11.37 -23.38 -22.92
CA LEU A 17 10.78 -23.45 -22.54
C LEU A 17 10.12 -23.09 -22.02
N SER A 18 10.14 -23.52 -22.38
CA SER A 18 9.13 -23.21 -21.97
C SER A 18 8.37 -23.01 -20.92
N CYS A 19 8.61 -23.19 -20.14
CA CYS A 19 7.91 -22.84 -18.93
C CYS A 19 8.21 -21.42 -18.58
N GLY A 20 7.24 -20.54 -18.69
CA GLY A 20 7.37 -19.19 -18.18
C GLY A 20 7.48 -19.22 -16.66
N LYS A 21 8.13 -18.24 -16.07
CA LYS A 21 8.15 -18.09 -14.64
C LYS A 21 6.75 -17.72 -14.15
N LYS A 22 6.29 -18.40 -13.11
CA LYS A 22 5.01 -18.10 -12.49
C LYS A 22 5.19 -17.09 -11.37
N GLY A 23 4.24 -16.20 -11.23
CA GLY A 23 4.23 -15.18 -10.21
C GLY A 23 3.12 -14.19 -10.47
N CYS A 24 3.08 -13.12 -9.68
CA CYS A 24 2.09 -12.07 -9.89
C CYS A 24 2.50 -11.19 -11.06
N THR A 25 1.64 -11.08 -12.07
CA THR A 25 1.90 -10.29 -13.27
C THR A 25 1.23 -8.92 -13.25
N ASP A 26 0.52 -8.58 -12.18
CA ASP A 26 -0.18 -7.30 -12.08
C ASP A 26 0.75 -6.24 -11.48
N PRO A 27 1.09 -5.19 -12.25
CA PRO A 27 2.04 -4.18 -11.77
C PRO A 27 1.57 -3.37 -10.57
N ILE A 28 0.28 -3.40 -10.23
CA ILE A 28 -0.21 -2.70 -9.04
C ILE A 28 -0.20 -3.57 -7.79
N ALA A 29 0.08 -4.86 -7.92
CA ALA A 29 0.18 -5.75 -6.76
C ALA A 29 1.49 -5.53 -6.03
N HIS A 30 1.47 -5.71 -4.71
CA HIS A 30 2.67 -5.56 -3.87
C HIS A 30 3.74 -6.58 -4.22
N ASN A 31 3.33 -7.77 -4.58
CA ASN A 31 4.25 -8.84 -4.93
C ASN A 31 4.38 -9.01 -6.45
N PHE A 32 4.19 -7.94 -7.20
CA PHE A 32 4.42 -7.94 -8.63
C PHE A 32 5.82 -8.45 -8.96
N ASP A 33 5.90 -9.41 -9.86
CA ASP A 33 7.17 -9.96 -10.32
C ASP A 33 7.34 -9.61 -11.80
N PRO A 34 8.20 -8.65 -12.14
CA PRO A 34 8.36 -8.23 -13.53
C PRO A 34 8.98 -9.32 -14.42
N SER A 35 9.54 -10.38 -13.82
CA SER A 35 10.06 -11.50 -14.58
C SER A 35 9.02 -12.60 -14.77
N ALA A 36 7.86 -12.52 -14.10
CA ALA A 36 6.80 -13.49 -14.28
C ALA A 36 6.13 -13.32 -15.63
N THR A 37 5.89 -14.44 -16.31
CA THR A 37 5.23 -14.45 -17.61
C THR A 37 3.85 -15.07 -17.54
N LYS A 38 3.52 -15.70 -16.40
CA LYS A 38 2.21 -16.30 -16.18
C LYS A 38 1.74 -15.99 -14.77
N ASP A 39 0.54 -15.42 -14.66
CA ASP A 39 -0.08 -15.14 -13.38
C ASP A 39 -0.46 -16.45 -12.69
N ASP A 40 -0.01 -16.61 -11.45
CA ASP A 40 -0.27 -17.80 -10.65
C ASP A 40 -1.39 -17.59 -9.63
N GLY A 41 -2.08 -16.45 -9.70
CA GLY A 41 -3.17 -16.13 -8.79
C GLY A 41 -2.73 -15.69 -7.41
N THR A 42 -1.44 -15.36 -7.23
CA THR A 42 -0.91 -14.97 -5.92
C THR A 42 -0.79 -13.47 -5.73
N CYS A 43 -1.34 -12.67 -6.64
CA CYS A 43 -1.26 -11.22 -6.52
C CYS A 43 -1.83 -10.75 -5.19
N PHE A 44 -1.05 -9.93 -4.50
CA PHE A 44 -1.38 -9.45 -3.16
C PHE A 44 -1.52 -7.94 -3.20
N TYR A 45 -2.68 -7.45 -2.79
CA TYR A 45 -3.01 -6.02 -2.81
C TYR A 45 -3.15 -5.48 -1.39
N GLY A 46 -2.33 -5.97 -0.49
CA GLY A 46 -2.38 -5.57 0.91
C GLY A 46 -2.07 -4.09 1.10
N LEU A 47 -2.20 -3.64 2.34
CA LEU A 47 -1.95 -2.25 2.69
C LEU A 47 -0.46 -1.97 2.76
N ASN A 48 -0.09 -0.74 2.46
CA ASN A 48 1.28 -0.26 2.61
C ASN A 48 1.23 1.17 3.17
N GLU A 49 2.40 1.75 3.38
CA GLU A 49 2.50 3.10 3.93
C GLU A 49 1.71 4.11 3.09
N SER A 50 1.75 3.99 1.76
CA SER A 50 0.98 4.87 0.88
C SER A 50 -0.52 4.71 1.08
N SER A 51 -0.98 3.51 1.45
CA SER A 51 -2.39 3.27 1.74
C SER A 51 -2.84 4.00 3.00
N ALA A 52 -1.92 4.32 3.90
CA ALA A 52 -2.19 5.04 5.15
C ALA A 52 -2.00 6.55 5.00
N SER A 53 -1.96 7.07 3.78
CA SER A 53 -1.81 8.51 3.57
C SER A 53 -3.04 9.27 4.08
N PHE A 54 -2.80 10.49 4.56
CA PHE A 54 -3.87 11.34 5.08
C PHE A 54 -3.55 12.80 4.83
N THR A 55 -4.59 13.63 4.94
CA THR A 55 -4.47 15.08 4.87
C THR A 55 -5.05 15.69 6.14
N PHE A 56 -4.69 16.93 6.40
CA PHE A 56 -5.23 17.66 7.54
C PHE A 56 -5.48 19.11 7.15
N THR A 57 -6.52 19.69 7.73
CA THR A 57 -6.91 21.08 7.47
C THR A 57 -7.27 21.76 8.78
N PRO A 58 -6.92 23.03 8.93
CA PRO A 58 -7.35 23.81 10.08
C PRO A 58 -8.86 24.08 10.00
N THR A 59 -9.45 24.37 11.14
CA THR A 59 -10.85 24.77 11.22
C THR A 59 -10.92 26.26 11.58
N SER A 60 -12.15 26.77 11.76
CA SER A 60 -12.36 28.13 12.25
C SER A 60 -11.84 28.32 13.67
N ASN A 61 -11.71 27.23 14.43
CA ASN A 61 -11.03 27.23 15.72
C ASN A 61 -9.56 26.93 15.49
N PRO A 62 -8.63 27.87 15.79
CA PRO A 62 -7.21 27.66 15.47
C PRO A 62 -6.56 26.51 16.22
N ASN A 63 -7.21 26.01 17.28
CA ASN A 63 -6.68 24.87 18.05
C ASN A 63 -7.19 23.52 17.53
N VAL A 64 -8.09 23.50 16.58
CA VAL A 64 -8.73 22.26 16.12
C VAL A 64 -8.35 21.99 14.68
N VAL A 65 -7.88 20.79 14.42
CA VAL A 65 -7.46 20.32 13.10
C VAL A 65 -8.30 19.12 12.72
N VAL A 66 -8.78 19.09 11.48
CA VAL A 66 -9.51 17.95 10.91
C VAL A 66 -8.51 17.10 10.14
N PHE A 67 -8.54 15.79 10.41
CA PHE A 67 -7.71 14.80 9.73
C PHE A 67 -8.60 13.91 8.88
N THR A 68 -8.17 13.63 7.66
CA THR A 68 -8.92 12.82 6.71
C THR A 68 -7.99 11.78 6.12
N ALA A 69 -8.31 10.50 6.33
CA ALA A 69 -7.59 9.41 5.67
C ALA A 69 -7.98 9.39 4.19
N ASN A 70 -7.00 9.16 3.33
CA ASN A 70 -7.24 9.17 1.88
C ASN A 70 -7.81 7.86 1.36
N ASN A 71 -7.77 6.82 2.16
CA ASN A 71 -8.32 5.52 1.80
C ASN A 71 -9.62 5.29 2.57
N PRO A 72 -10.78 5.30 1.91
CA PRO A 72 -12.07 5.17 2.61
C PRO A 72 -12.44 3.71 2.94
N ASP A 73 -11.69 2.74 2.43
CA ASP A 73 -12.07 1.33 2.49
C ASP A 73 -11.34 0.56 3.59
N VAL A 74 -10.81 1.29 4.59
CA VAL A 74 -10.03 0.69 5.67
C VAL A 74 -10.56 1.19 7.01
N GLU A 75 -10.27 0.43 8.06
CA GLU A 75 -10.47 0.93 9.41
C GLU A 75 -9.27 1.78 9.80
N CYS A 76 -9.54 2.87 10.48
CA CYS A 76 -8.54 3.87 10.82
C CYS A 76 -8.44 4.05 12.32
N SER A 77 -7.20 4.15 12.80
CA SER A 77 -6.89 4.48 14.17
C SER A 77 -5.86 5.62 14.15
N TRP A 78 -6.14 6.66 14.91
CA TRP A 78 -5.32 7.86 14.93
C TRP A 78 -4.61 8.00 16.27
N ASP A 79 -3.34 8.39 16.20
CA ASP A 79 -2.59 8.93 17.32
C ASP A 79 -2.23 10.36 16.94
N PHE A 80 -2.81 11.31 17.64
CA PHE A 80 -2.67 12.73 17.26
C PHE A 80 -1.41 13.38 17.82
N GLY A 81 -0.61 12.63 18.58
CA GLY A 81 0.67 13.14 19.10
C GLY A 81 0.52 14.12 20.26
N ASN A 82 -0.70 14.36 20.72
CA ASN A 82 -0.99 15.28 21.84
C ASN A 82 -1.51 14.55 23.08
N GLY A 83 -1.36 13.22 23.11
CA GLY A 83 -1.88 12.40 24.18
C GLY A 83 -3.29 11.88 23.96
N THR A 84 -3.92 12.23 22.82
CA THR A 84 -5.25 11.76 22.47
C THR A 84 -5.19 10.89 21.22
N SER A 85 -6.24 10.11 21.02
CA SER A 85 -6.36 9.20 19.89
C SER A 85 -7.78 9.27 19.35
N GLY A 86 -7.98 8.70 18.16
CA GLY A 86 -9.28 8.69 17.51
C GLY A 86 -9.42 7.53 16.56
N SER A 87 -10.55 7.50 15.84
CA SER A 87 -10.84 6.45 14.88
C SER A 87 -11.74 6.98 13.77
N GLY A 88 -11.86 6.19 12.69
CA GLY A 88 -12.66 6.57 11.54
C GLY A 88 -11.85 7.30 10.48
N THR A 89 -12.41 7.41 9.28
CA THR A 89 -11.72 8.03 8.15
C THR A 89 -11.57 9.54 8.30
N ILE A 90 -12.42 10.17 9.11
CA ILE A 90 -12.34 11.60 9.41
C ILE A 90 -12.43 11.75 10.93
N ASP A 91 -11.51 12.50 11.50
CA ASP A 91 -11.55 12.80 12.93
C ASP A 91 -10.88 14.16 13.17
N THR A 92 -11.07 14.69 14.37
CA THR A 92 -10.51 15.99 14.75
C THR A 92 -9.67 15.83 16.00
N ALA A 93 -8.66 16.72 16.12
CA ALA A 93 -7.86 16.80 17.33
C ALA A 93 -7.72 18.24 17.74
N GLU A 94 -7.61 18.46 19.05
CA GLU A 94 -7.42 19.77 19.62
C GLU A 94 -6.00 19.89 20.14
N TYR A 95 -5.33 20.98 19.72
CA TYR A 95 -3.94 21.26 20.10
C TYR A 95 -3.93 22.63 20.81
N PRO A 96 -4.11 22.62 22.14
CA PRO A 96 -4.25 23.88 22.88
C PRO A 96 -2.96 24.71 22.94
N PHE A 97 -1.83 24.13 22.53
CA PHE A 97 -0.54 24.80 22.55
C PHE A 97 0.08 24.75 21.15
N ALA A 98 0.83 25.78 20.81
CA ALA A 98 1.71 25.73 19.64
C ALA A 98 2.82 24.70 19.90
N GLY A 99 3.26 24.03 18.85
CA GLY A 99 4.34 23.06 18.96
C GLY A 99 4.35 22.11 17.77
N ASN A 100 5.22 21.13 17.86
CA ASN A 100 5.36 20.10 16.83
C ASN A 100 4.73 18.83 17.35
N PHE A 101 3.81 18.27 16.57
CA PHE A 101 3.11 17.04 16.95
C PHE A 101 3.23 16.05 15.81
N THR A 102 3.62 14.82 16.15
CA THR A 102 3.67 13.73 15.17
C THR A 102 2.33 13.00 15.21
N VAL A 103 1.59 13.08 14.10
CA VAL A 103 0.31 12.41 13.94
C VAL A 103 0.56 11.12 13.18
N THR A 104 0.06 10.01 13.70
CA THR A 104 0.21 8.70 13.08
C THR A 104 -1.17 8.16 12.76
N LEU A 105 -1.37 7.77 11.52
CA LEU A 105 -2.55 7.03 11.08
C LEU A 105 -2.16 5.58 10.89
N SER A 106 -2.87 4.70 11.59
CA SER A 106 -2.77 3.26 11.39
C SER A 106 -4.05 2.79 10.73
N ILE A 107 -3.91 2.01 9.67
CA ILE A 107 -5.05 1.48 8.93
C ILE A 107 -4.96 -0.02 8.89
N PHE A 108 -6.13 -0.66 8.79
CA PHE A 108 -6.17 -2.12 8.72
C PHE A 108 -7.43 -2.59 8.02
N ASN A 109 -7.31 -3.76 7.41
CA ASN A 109 -8.42 -4.48 6.79
C ASN A 109 -8.09 -5.99 6.81
N SER A 110 -8.89 -6.79 6.10
CA SER A 110 -8.70 -8.25 6.07
C SER A 110 -7.38 -8.67 5.42
N GLN A 111 -6.67 -7.76 4.74
CA GLN A 111 -5.43 -8.07 4.04
C GLN A 111 -4.19 -7.58 4.77
N GLY A 112 -4.34 -6.95 5.93
CA GLY A 112 -3.21 -6.52 6.71
C GLY A 112 -3.39 -5.14 7.30
N ASP A 113 -2.28 -4.54 7.71
CA ASP A 113 -2.24 -3.22 8.31
C ASP A 113 -1.07 -2.42 7.76
N ALA A 114 -1.16 -1.12 7.93
CA ALA A 114 -0.08 -0.20 7.55
C ALA A 114 -0.24 1.08 8.36
N SER A 115 0.82 1.87 8.42
CA SER A 115 0.75 3.16 9.11
C SER A 115 1.64 4.17 8.43
N SER A 116 1.31 5.44 8.64
CA SER A 116 2.16 6.54 8.23
C SER A 116 2.09 7.65 9.27
N SER A 117 3.09 8.51 9.28
CA SER A 117 3.18 9.60 10.24
C SER A 117 3.49 10.89 9.51
N SER A 118 3.01 12.00 10.06
CA SER A 118 3.30 13.33 9.55
C SER A 118 3.48 14.29 10.71
N LEU A 119 4.41 15.21 10.58
CA LEU A 119 4.65 16.24 11.58
C LEU A 119 3.78 17.45 11.26
N ILE A 120 3.03 17.91 12.24
CA ILE A 120 2.28 19.16 12.14
C ILE A 120 2.84 20.17 13.11
N THR A 121 2.76 21.44 12.73
CA THR A 121 3.28 22.56 13.55
C THR A 121 2.26 23.66 13.74
#